data_69b57e2ca9d9fa8d561e59b533cb2435
#
_entry.id   69b57e2ca9d9fa8d561e59b533cb2435
#
_cell.length_a   1.000
_cell.length_b   1.000
_cell.length_c   1.000
_cell.angle_alpha   90.00
_cell.angle_beta   90.00
_cell.angle_gamma   90.00
#
_symmetry.space_group_name_H-M   'P 1'
#
loop_
_entity.id
_entity.type
_entity.pdbx_description
1 polymer ?
#
loop_
_entity_poly.entity_id
_entity_poly.type
_entity_poly.pdbx_seq_one_letter_code
_entity_poly.pdbx_strand_id
1 'polypeptide(L)'
;MTRSYVYAREAQAELREILRYSAQQWGAARTRAYARQIDDAATDLALGQGVFKDWGEVLPGLRVKAAGSHFVFCVVRPGKPALVLAVLHQRVDLMARLKDRLG
;
A
#
# COMPACT_ATOMS: atom_id res chain seq x y z
N MET A 1 -16.66 3.75 14.17
CA MET A 1 -16.27 4.29 12.85
C MET A 1 -15.56 3.20 12.07
N THR A 2 -16.05 2.88 10.89
CA THR A 2 -15.49 1.81 10.07
C THR A 2 -14.27 2.34 9.30
N ARG A 3 -13.16 1.62 9.36
CA ARG A 3 -11.99 1.99 8.57
C ARG A 3 -12.24 1.70 7.10
N SER A 4 -11.74 2.56 6.21
CA SER A 4 -11.86 2.36 4.77
C SER A 4 -10.94 1.21 4.30
N TYR A 5 -9.87 0.94 5.03
CA TYR A 5 -8.94 -0.15 4.70
C TYR A 5 -8.30 -0.75 5.95
N VAL A 6 -7.75 -1.94 5.79
CA VAL A 6 -6.90 -2.61 6.79
C VAL A 6 -5.66 -3.14 6.08
N TYR A 7 -4.58 -3.36 6.82
CA TYR A 7 -3.35 -3.93 6.27
C TYR A 7 -3.34 -5.44 6.44
N ALA A 8 -2.96 -6.15 5.38
CA ALA A 8 -2.57 -7.54 5.50
C ALA A 8 -1.32 -7.65 6.38
N ARG A 9 -1.11 -8.79 7.02
CA ARG A 9 0.01 -8.99 7.95
C ARG A 9 1.36 -8.66 7.30
N GLU A 10 1.58 -9.12 6.09
CA GLU A 10 2.83 -8.91 5.37
C GLU A 10 3.02 -7.46 4.96
N ALA A 11 1.93 -6.78 4.58
CA ALA A 11 1.97 -5.35 4.27
C ALA A 11 2.30 -4.54 5.52
N GLN A 12 1.77 -4.95 6.66
CA GLN A 12 2.07 -4.32 7.95
C GLN A 12 3.56 -4.42 8.28
N ALA A 13 4.15 -5.59 8.05
CA ALA A 13 5.57 -5.80 8.26
C ALA A 13 6.42 -4.96 7.31
N GLU A 14 6.01 -4.87 6.04
CA GLU A 14 6.67 -4.03 5.06
C GLU A 14 6.64 -2.57 5.47
N LEU A 15 5.47 -2.08 5.88
CA LEU A 15 5.34 -0.70 6.33
C LEU A 15 6.24 -0.41 7.53
N ARG A 16 6.30 -1.32 8.48
CA ARG A 16 7.13 -1.18 9.66
C ARG A 16 8.61 -1.03 9.29
N GLU A 17 9.09 -1.85 8.36
CA GLU A 17 10.47 -1.76 7.88
C GLU A 17 10.74 -0.46 7.14
N ILE A 18 9.81 -0.02 6.30
CA ILE A 18 9.92 1.24 5.56
C ILE A 18 10.07 2.40 6.54
N LEU A 19 9.23 2.45 7.56
CA LEU A 19 9.23 3.55 8.52
C LEU A 19 10.47 3.52 9.43
N ARG A 20 10.94 2.33 9.79
CA ARG A 20 12.17 2.19 10.56
C ARG A 20 13.38 2.70 9.77
N TYR A 21 13.48 2.32 8.50
CA TYR A 21 14.54 2.80 7.63
C TYR A 21 14.48 4.32 7.47
N SER A 22 13.28 4.85 7.22
CA SER A 22 13.08 6.28 7.08
C SER A 22 13.53 7.05 8.34
N ALA A 23 13.17 6.55 9.51
CA ALA A 23 13.55 7.19 10.78
C ALA A 23 15.07 7.24 10.96
N GLN A 24 15.76 6.17 10.59
CA GLN A 24 17.21 6.11 10.67
C GLN A 24 17.90 7.07 9.70
N GLN A 25 17.34 7.21 8.50
CA GLN A 25 17.96 8.03 7.45
C GLN A 25 17.59 9.51 7.53
N TRP A 26 16.34 9.82 7.89
CA TRP A 26 15.82 11.19 7.76
C TRP A 26 15.14 11.74 9.01
N GLY A 27 15.02 10.96 10.07
CA GLY A 27 14.46 11.39 11.34
C GLY A 27 12.94 11.32 11.41
N ALA A 28 12.41 11.66 12.59
CA ALA A 28 11.01 11.40 12.96
C ALA A 28 10.00 12.23 12.14
N ALA A 29 10.29 13.52 11.91
CA ALA A 29 9.33 14.38 11.21
C ALA A 29 9.09 13.92 9.78
N ARG A 30 10.18 13.58 9.07
CA ARG A 30 10.09 13.11 7.69
C ARG A 30 9.44 11.75 7.60
N THR A 31 9.69 10.89 8.59
CA THR A 31 9.05 9.58 8.69
C THR A 31 7.53 9.70 8.86
N ARG A 32 7.08 10.62 9.72
CA ARG A 32 5.65 10.86 9.90
C ARG A 32 4.99 11.36 8.61
N ALA A 33 5.68 12.25 7.89
CA ALA A 33 5.17 12.75 6.60
C ALA A 33 5.06 11.62 5.58
N TYR A 34 6.04 10.73 5.55
CA TYR A 34 6.03 9.58 4.63
C TYR A 34 4.94 8.58 4.99
N ALA A 35 4.76 8.31 6.29
CA ALA A 35 3.69 7.44 6.76
C ALA A 35 2.31 7.98 6.34
N ARG A 36 2.12 9.29 6.44
CA ARG A 36 0.88 9.93 6.01
C ARG A 36 0.68 9.80 4.52
N GLN A 37 1.74 9.93 3.74
CA GLN A 37 1.68 9.79 2.28
C GLN A 37 1.21 8.38 1.89
N ILE A 38 1.71 7.36 2.57
CA ILE A 38 1.29 5.98 2.34
C ILE A 38 -0.17 5.78 2.76
N ASP A 39 -0.55 6.31 3.92
CA ASP A 39 -1.94 6.23 4.39
C ASP A 39 -2.91 6.92 3.43
N ASP A 40 -2.54 8.09 2.92
CA ASP A 40 -3.37 8.81 1.96
C ASP A 40 -3.55 8.01 0.67
N ALA A 41 -2.49 7.37 0.19
CA ALA A 41 -2.56 6.50 -0.98
C ALA A 41 -3.49 5.31 -0.73
N ALA A 42 -3.38 4.67 0.43
CA ALA A 42 -4.25 3.55 0.79
C ALA A 42 -5.71 3.99 0.88
N THR A 43 -5.97 5.15 1.45
CA THR A 43 -7.31 5.72 1.54
C THR A 43 -7.89 5.98 0.14
N ASP A 44 -7.11 6.59 -0.74
CA ASP A 44 -7.53 6.85 -2.13
C ASP A 44 -7.90 5.54 -2.83
N LEU A 45 -7.08 4.51 -2.67
CA LEU A 45 -7.33 3.22 -3.30
C LEU A 45 -8.60 2.58 -2.75
N ALA A 46 -8.78 2.62 -1.44
CA ALA A 46 -9.95 2.04 -0.79
C ALA A 46 -11.24 2.71 -1.24
N LEU A 47 -11.22 4.03 -1.40
CA LEU A 47 -12.40 4.82 -1.75
C LEU A 47 -12.55 5.03 -3.26
N GLY A 48 -11.58 4.61 -4.06
CA GLY A 48 -11.63 4.78 -5.51
C GLY A 48 -11.53 6.22 -5.95
N GLN A 49 -10.72 7.02 -5.27
CA GLN A 49 -10.56 8.44 -5.58
C GLN A 49 -9.11 8.76 -5.93
N GLY A 50 -8.91 9.91 -6.59
CA GLY A 50 -7.59 10.30 -7.05
C GLY A 50 -7.14 9.50 -8.27
N VAL A 51 -5.84 9.55 -8.55
CA VAL A 51 -5.24 8.87 -9.70
C VAL A 51 -4.62 7.55 -9.23
N PHE A 52 -5.06 6.45 -9.81
CA PHE A 52 -4.51 5.12 -9.51
C PHE A 52 -4.65 4.22 -10.72
N LYS A 53 -3.96 3.08 -10.69
CA LYS A 53 -4.10 2.06 -11.74
C LYS A 53 -5.01 0.95 -11.27
N ASP A 54 -5.94 0.54 -12.12
CA ASP A 54 -6.80 -0.60 -11.89
C ASP A 54 -6.13 -1.84 -12.48
N TRP A 55 -5.76 -2.78 -11.63
CA TRP A 55 -5.16 -4.05 -12.05
C TRP A 55 -6.12 -5.22 -11.82
N GLY A 56 -7.41 -4.97 -12.09
CA GLY A 56 -8.45 -5.99 -11.93
C GLY A 56 -8.24 -7.24 -12.76
N GLU A 57 -7.45 -7.16 -13.83
CA GLU A 57 -7.09 -8.33 -14.64
C GLU A 57 -6.14 -9.27 -13.92
N VAL A 58 -5.28 -8.73 -13.04
CA VAL A 58 -4.36 -9.53 -12.24
C VAL A 58 -5.11 -10.19 -11.08
N LEU A 59 -5.94 -9.40 -10.41
CA LEU A 59 -6.78 -9.86 -9.31
C LEU A 59 -7.98 -8.94 -9.22
N PRO A 60 -9.22 -9.48 -9.26
CA PRO A 60 -10.41 -8.63 -9.16
C PRO A 60 -10.35 -7.71 -7.95
N GLY A 61 -10.57 -6.43 -8.17
CA GLY A 61 -10.55 -5.41 -7.11
C GLY A 61 -9.17 -4.84 -6.80
N LEU A 62 -8.12 -5.28 -7.47
CA LEU A 62 -6.76 -4.80 -7.20
C LEU A 62 -6.55 -3.42 -7.80
N ARG A 63 -6.05 -2.52 -6.96
CA ARG A 63 -5.70 -1.14 -7.35
C ARG A 63 -4.30 -0.82 -6.84
N VAL A 64 -3.57 -0.01 -7.60
CA VAL A 64 -2.17 0.30 -7.32
C VAL A 64 -1.93 1.80 -7.43
N LYS A 65 -1.21 2.35 -6.47
CA LYS A 65 -0.88 3.78 -6.46
C LYS A 65 0.51 4.00 -5.89
N ALA A 66 1.25 4.91 -6.52
CA ALA A 66 2.56 5.31 -6.01
C ALA A 66 2.41 6.23 -4.80
N ALA A 67 3.27 6.02 -3.80
CA ALA A 67 3.42 6.89 -2.65
C ALA A 67 4.93 7.07 -2.43
N GLY A 68 5.47 8.19 -2.87
CA GLY A 68 6.91 8.40 -2.86
C GLY A 68 7.61 7.34 -3.70
N SER A 69 8.60 6.66 -3.14
CA SER A 69 9.35 5.61 -3.84
C SER A 69 8.75 4.22 -3.67
N HIS A 70 7.54 4.13 -3.12
CA HIS A 70 6.85 2.85 -2.92
C HIS A 70 5.54 2.81 -3.70
N PHE A 71 5.07 1.59 -3.98
CA PHE A 71 3.74 1.36 -4.53
C PHE A 71 2.88 0.68 -3.48
N VAL A 72 1.66 1.19 -3.32
CA VAL A 72 0.66 0.61 -2.42
C VAL A 72 -0.30 -0.22 -3.26
N PHE A 73 -0.50 -1.47 -2.88
CA PHE A 73 -1.41 -2.40 -3.55
C PHE A 73 -2.59 -2.66 -2.63
N CYS A 74 -3.79 -2.43 -3.13
CA CYS A 74 -5.00 -2.54 -2.32
C CYS A 74 -6.07 -3.32 -3.07
N VAL A 75 -6.71 -4.26 -2.39
CA VAL A 75 -7.82 -5.04 -2.95
C VAL A 75 -9.13 -4.54 -2.36
N VAL A 76 -10.02 -4.08 -3.22
CA VAL A 76 -11.36 -3.66 -2.80
C VAL A 76 -12.23 -4.90 -2.66
N ARG A 77 -12.91 -5.02 -1.53
CA ARG A 77 -13.73 -6.19 -1.21
C ARG A 77 -15.16 -5.76 -0.89
N PRO A 78 -16.19 -6.41 -1.47
CA PRO A 78 -17.57 -6.06 -1.17
C PRO A 78 -17.90 -6.26 0.31
N GLY A 79 -18.54 -5.26 0.92
CA GLY A 79 -19.02 -5.36 2.29
C GLY A 79 -17.95 -5.41 3.38
N LYS A 80 -16.68 -5.18 3.02
CA LYS A 80 -15.56 -5.22 3.96
C LYS A 80 -14.63 -4.05 3.69
N PRO A 81 -13.82 -3.63 4.69
CA PRO A 81 -12.76 -2.67 4.40
C PRO A 81 -11.83 -3.22 3.34
N ALA A 82 -11.29 -2.35 2.48
CA ALA A 82 -10.31 -2.76 1.49
C ALA A 82 -9.08 -3.32 2.20
N LEU A 83 -8.37 -4.22 1.54
CA LEU A 83 -7.19 -4.86 2.10
C LEU A 83 -5.93 -4.32 1.43
N VAL A 84 -5.07 -3.65 2.19
CA VAL A 84 -3.75 -3.28 1.68
C VAL A 84 -2.90 -4.55 1.67
N LEU A 85 -2.64 -5.01 0.47
CA LEU A 85 -2.00 -6.30 0.23
C LEU A 85 -0.48 -6.23 0.34
N ALA A 86 0.09 -5.12 -0.13
CA ALA A 86 1.54 -4.95 -0.16
C ALA A 86 1.92 -3.48 -0.24
N VAL A 87 3.10 -3.15 0.28
CA VAL A 87 3.75 -1.85 0.09
C VAL A 87 5.16 -2.16 -0.35
N LEU A 88 5.46 -1.98 -1.64
CA LEU A 88 6.70 -2.44 -2.25
C LEU A 88 7.49 -1.29 -2.85
N HIS A 89 8.82 -1.33 -2.69
CA HIS A 89 9.70 -0.32 -3.26
C HIS A 89 9.68 -0.41 -4.79
N GLN A 90 9.73 0.74 -5.45
CA GLN A 90 9.67 0.83 -6.91
C GLN A 90 10.79 0.08 -7.63
N ARG A 91 11.89 -0.22 -6.94
CA ARG A 91 13.05 -0.91 -7.52
C ARG A 91 12.95 -2.43 -7.50
N VAL A 92 11.98 -2.99 -6.75
CA VAL A 92 11.79 -4.44 -6.77
C VAL A 92 10.98 -4.84 -7.99
N ASP A 93 11.05 -6.10 -8.36
CA ASP A 93 10.19 -6.64 -9.41
C ASP A 93 8.77 -6.78 -8.83
N LEU A 94 7.93 -5.79 -9.10
CA LEU A 94 6.59 -5.70 -8.53
C LEU A 94 5.74 -6.91 -8.90
N MET A 95 5.82 -7.37 -10.15
CA MET A 95 5.01 -8.50 -10.62
C MET A 95 5.44 -9.79 -9.94
N ALA A 96 6.74 -10.04 -9.81
CA ALA A 96 7.23 -11.24 -9.14
C ALA A 96 6.83 -11.24 -7.66
N ARG A 97 7.00 -10.10 -6.99
CA ARG A 97 6.63 -9.97 -5.57
C ARG A 97 5.14 -10.14 -5.37
N LEU A 98 4.35 -9.56 -6.26
CA LEU A 98 2.89 -9.65 -6.17
C LEU A 98 2.43 -11.09 -6.39
N LYS A 99 3.00 -11.80 -7.35
CA LYS A 99 2.69 -13.21 -7.61
C LYS A 99 2.98 -14.08 -6.39
N ASP A 100 4.13 -13.85 -5.75
CA ASP A 100 4.49 -14.57 -4.52
C ASP A 100 3.44 -14.32 -3.42
N ARG A 101 2.97 -13.08 -3.33
CA ARG A 101 1.99 -12.69 -2.31
C ARG A 101 0.63 -13.32 -2.59
N LEU A 102 0.24 -13.43 -3.84
CA LEU A 102 -1.08 -13.95 -4.23
C LEU A 102 -1.13 -15.46 -4.29
N GLY A 103 0.00 -16.07 -4.42
CA GLY A 103 0.00 -17.45 -4.65
C GLY A 103 0.60 -18.44 -3.94
#